data_26a5f3d8051ed98064795b85fdc083f6
#
_entry.id   26a5f3d8051ed98064795b85fdc083f6
#
_cell.length_a   1.000
_cell.length_b   1.000
_cell.length_c   1.000
_cell.angle_alpha   90.00
_cell.angle_beta   90.00
_cell.angle_gamma   90.00
#
_symmetry.space_group_name_H-M   'P 1'
#
loop_
_entity.id
_entity.type
_entity.pdbx_description
1 polymer ?
#
loop_
_entity_poly.entity_id
_entity_poly.type
_entity_poly.pdbx_seq_one_letter_code
_entity_poly.pdbx_strand_id
1 'polypeptide(L)'
;MGEVQARPVRAVVIDDSHFQCTVLRRTLEARYGDKVRVETYADPLQAVERLGPDIGLLLLDWEMPGLDGGAMVEEARRRGVDLKRVIIRSARHADELHERFDGRGCLCVIEKGEAEQQAAFLMILDGIVKRSGQAAAAGKT
;
A
#
# COMPACT_ATOMS: atom_id res chain seq x y z
N MET A 1 11.75 29.91 10.57
CA MET A 1 11.63 29.61 10.07
C MET A 1 10.67 29.09 9.70
N GLY A 2 10.22 29.05 9.56
CA GLY A 2 9.13 28.59 9.02
C GLY A 2 9.09 27.54 8.07
N GLU A 3 9.88 26.63 8.19
CA GLU A 3 9.76 25.58 7.35
C GLU A 3 8.60 24.74 7.70
N VAL A 4 7.63 24.57 6.85
CA VAL A 4 6.51 23.69 7.06
C VAL A 4 6.96 22.33 6.60
N GLN A 5 7.13 21.43 7.54
CA GLN A 5 7.45 20.06 7.20
C GLN A 5 6.18 19.38 6.73
N ALA A 6 6.25 18.74 5.59
CA ALA A 6 5.13 17.96 5.09
C ALA A 6 4.88 16.81 6.06
N ARG A 7 3.63 16.46 6.26
CA ARG A 7 3.29 15.31 7.09
C ARG A 7 3.80 14.05 6.40
N PRO A 8 4.28 13.07 7.16
CA PRO A 8 4.67 11.81 6.55
C PRO A 8 3.49 11.14 5.88
N VAL A 9 3.76 10.43 4.82
CA VAL A 9 2.75 9.61 4.14
C VAL A 9 2.46 8.43 5.04
N ARG A 10 1.21 8.18 5.34
CA ARG A 10 0.82 7.01 6.12
C ARG A 10 0.85 5.81 5.20
N ALA A 11 1.79 4.90 5.43
CA ALA A 11 1.96 3.70 4.64
C ALA A 11 1.53 2.49 5.47
N VAL A 12 0.58 1.73 4.98
CA VAL A 12 0.04 0.57 5.69
C VAL A 12 0.38 -0.69 4.91
N VAL A 13 0.94 -1.68 5.60
CA VAL A 13 1.28 -2.97 5.02
C VAL A 13 0.42 -4.03 5.69
N ILE A 14 -0.32 -4.79 4.89
CA ILE A 14 -1.15 -5.88 5.38
C ILE A 14 -0.66 -7.17 4.75
N ASP A 15 -0.06 -8.04 5.56
CA ASP A 15 0.53 -9.29 5.09
C ASP A 15 0.56 -10.24 6.29
N ASP A 16 0.02 -11.43 6.16
CA ASP A 16 -0.06 -12.39 7.27
C ASP A 16 1.30 -12.92 7.70
N SER A 17 2.34 -12.67 6.93
CA SER A 17 3.70 -13.04 7.30
C SER A 17 4.38 -11.91 8.05
N HIS A 18 4.70 -12.13 9.33
CA HIS A 18 5.44 -11.15 10.12
C HIS A 18 6.79 -10.83 9.49
N PHE A 19 7.42 -11.83 8.87
CA PHE A 19 8.69 -11.64 8.19
C PHE A 19 8.54 -10.67 7.03
N GLN A 20 7.51 -10.84 6.20
CA GLN A 20 7.26 -9.94 5.08
C GLN A 20 6.92 -8.53 5.56
N CYS A 21 6.15 -8.42 6.61
CA CYS A 21 5.86 -7.12 7.23
C CYS A 21 7.14 -6.41 7.63
N THR A 22 8.07 -7.13 8.25
CA THR A 22 9.36 -6.57 8.66
C THR A 22 10.19 -6.15 7.46
N VAL A 23 10.27 -6.99 6.43
CA VAL A 23 11.03 -6.70 5.22
C VAL A 23 10.48 -5.45 4.54
N LEU A 24 9.17 -5.37 4.39
CA LEU A 24 8.54 -4.24 3.71
C LEU A 24 8.69 -2.95 4.53
N ARG A 25 8.54 -3.04 5.85
CA ARG A 25 8.77 -1.88 6.71
C ARG A 25 10.19 -1.35 6.54
N ARG A 26 11.17 -2.24 6.60
CA ARG A 26 12.57 -1.82 6.45
C ARG A 26 12.87 -1.24 5.08
N THR A 27 12.27 -1.84 4.03
CA THR A 27 12.42 -1.34 2.67
C THR A 27 11.87 0.08 2.55
N LEU A 28 10.67 0.31 3.06
CA LEU A 28 10.03 1.61 2.98
C LEU A 28 10.78 2.65 3.82
N GLU A 29 11.19 2.28 5.02
CA GLU A 29 11.91 3.20 5.90
C GLU A 29 13.28 3.55 5.36
N ALA A 30 13.99 2.56 4.79
CA ALA A 30 15.30 2.81 4.20
C ALA A 30 15.20 3.70 2.95
N ARG A 31 14.14 3.52 2.17
CA ARG A 31 14.00 4.25 0.92
C ARG A 31 13.46 5.67 1.10
N TYR A 32 12.54 5.85 2.04
CA TYR A 32 11.84 7.12 2.18
C TYR A 32 12.11 7.87 3.48
N GLY A 33 12.68 7.20 4.47
CA GLY A 33 13.02 7.82 5.75
C GLY A 33 11.81 8.48 6.38
N ASP A 34 11.95 9.71 6.77
CA ASP A 34 10.90 10.46 7.47
C ASP A 34 9.72 10.85 6.59
N LYS A 35 9.79 10.57 5.31
CA LYS A 35 8.69 10.89 4.40
C LYS A 35 7.53 9.95 4.53
N VAL A 36 7.72 8.78 5.16
CA VAL A 36 6.67 7.81 5.40
C VAL A 36 6.61 7.41 6.86
N ARG A 37 5.42 7.06 7.31
CA ARG A 37 5.23 6.42 8.61
C ARG A 37 4.59 5.09 8.34
N VAL A 38 5.29 4.00 8.63
CA VAL A 38 4.89 2.65 8.27
C VAL A 38 4.16 1.97 9.42
N GLU A 39 3.00 1.40 9.11
CA GLU A 39 2.24 0.56 10.03
C GLU A 39 2.11 -0.80 9.38
N THR A 40 2.29 -1.87 10.12
CA THR A 40 2.17 -3.22 9.59
C THR A 40 1.13 -4.00 10.36
N TYR A 41 0.35 -4.79 9.67
CA TYR A 41 -0.67 -5.63 10.27
C TYR A 41 -0.58 -7.03 9.68
N ALA A 42 -0.36 -8.03 10.55
CA ALA A 42 -0.33 -9.42 10.13
C ALA A 42 -1.70 -10.07 10.26
N ASP A 43 -2.62 -9.43 10.98
CA ASP A 43 -3.99 -9.94 11.11
C ASP A 43 -4.91 -9.05 10.26
N PRO A 44 -5.49 -9.58 9.18
CA PRO A 44 -6.35 -8.78 8.31
C PRO A 44 -7.59 -8.23 9.01
N LEU A 45 -8.09 -8.91 10.03
CA LEU A 45 -9.26 -8.43 10.76
C LEU A 45 -8.93 -7.19 11.60
N GLN A 46 -7.73 -7.12 12.15
CA GLN A 46 -7.28 -5.93 12.84
C GLN A 46 -7.01 -4.80 11.85
N ALA A 47 -6.48 -5.15 10.68
CA ALA A 47 -6.15 -4.19 9.65
C ALA A 47 -7.39 -3.45 9.14
N VAL A 48 -8.50 -4.17 8.99
CA VAL A 48 -9.75 -3.58 8.48
C VAL A 48 -10.15 -2.36 9.30
N GLU A 49 -10.03 -2.43 10.62
CA GLU A 49 -10.44 -1.34 11.49
C GLU A 49 -9.54 -0.11 11.37
N ARG A 50 -8.38 -0.25 10.74
CA ARG A 50 -7.43 0.84 10.59
C ARG A 50 -7.45 1.48 9.22
N LEU A 51 -8.28 0.97 8.31
CA LEU A 51 -8.38 1.53 6.97
C LEU A 51 -9.14 2.86 7.00
N GLY A 52 -8.66 3.82 6.28
CA GLY A 52 -9.29 5.13 6.21
C GLY A 52 -8.70 6.01 5.11
N PRO A 53 -9.32 7.16 4.87
CA PRO A 53 -8.95 8.02 3.74
C PRO A 53 -7.59 8.70 3.88
N ASP A 54 -7.00 8.67 5.06
CA ASP A 54 -5.69 9.25 5.30
C ASP A 54 -4.54 8.34 4.89
N ILE A 55 -4.82 7.11 4.46
CA ILE A 55 -3.78 6.21 4.00
C ILE A 55 -3.26 6.70 2.66
N GLY A 56 -1.96 6.96 2.59
CA GLY A 56 -1.30 7.41 1.37
C GLY A 56 -0.69 6.28 0.53
N LEU A 57 -0.51 5.11 1.13
CA LEU A 57 0.01 3.93 0.45
C LEU A 57 -0.49 2.71 1.19
N LEU A 58 -1.11 1.78 0.48
CA LEU A 58 -1.56 0.51 1.06
C LEU A 58 -0.94 -0.64 0.27
N LEU A 59 -0.13 -1.46 0.94
CA LEU A 59 0.43 -2.67 0.38
C LEU A 59 -0.36 -3.84 0.94
N LEU A 60 -1.02 -4.58 0.08
CA LEU A 60 -1.95 -5.62 0.47
C LEU A 60 -1.51 -6.96 -0.10
N ASP A 61 -1.29 -7.94 0.77
CA ASP A 61 -1.03 -9.30 0.35
C ASP A 61 -2.34 -9.95 -0.09
N TRP A 62 -2.35 -10.56 -1.27
CA TRP A 62 -3.54 -11.21 -1.80
C TRP A 62 -3.83 -12.53 -1.10
N GLU A 63 -2.78 -13.29 -0.78
CA GLU A 63 -2.95 -14.60 -0.16
C GLU A 63 -2.94 -14.52 1.36
N MET A 64 -4.06 -14.24 1.98
CA MET A 64 -4.17 -14.23 3.43
C MET A 64 -5.32 -15.13 3.86
N PRO A 65 -5.13 -15.95 4.89
CA PRO A 65 -6.21 -16.78 5.40
C PRO A 65 -7.22 -15.92 6.15
N GLY A 66 -8.47 -16.30 6.09
CA GLY A 66 -9.51 -15.66 6.87
C GLY A 66 -10.22 -14.50 6.18
N LEU A 67 -9.56 -13.75 5.34
CA LEU A 67 -10.18 -12.68 4.60
C LEU A 67 -9.47 -12.56 3.25
N ASP A 68 -10.17 -12.77 2.16
CA ASP A 68 -9.53 -12.72 0.86
C ASP A 68 -9.22 -11.29 0.45
N GLY A 69 -8.27 -11.15 -0.47
CA GLY A 69 -7.80 -9.85 -0.90
C GLY A 69 -8.89 -9.00 -1.56
N GLY A 70 -9.83 -9.65 -2.25
CA GLY A 70 -10.93 -8.93 -2.88
C GLY A 70 -11.86 -8.28 -1.85
N ALA A 71 -12.16 -9.00 -0.77
CA ALA A 71 -12.95 -8.46 0.31
C ALA A 71 -12.23 -7.32 1.01
N MET A 72 -10.90 -7.43 1.15
CA MET A 72 -10.11 -6.37 1.76
C MET A 72 -10.09 -5.10 0.91
N VAL A 73 -9.96 -5.25 -0.42
CA VAL A 73 -10.02 -4.11 -1.34
C VAL A 73 -11.38 -3.41 -1.25
N GLU A 74 -12.45 -4.19 -1.20
CA GLU A 74 -13.78 -3.64 -1.10
C GLU A 74 -13.97 -2.88 0.21
N GLU A 75 -13.44 -3.43 1.30
CA GLU A 75 -13.51 -2.78 2.59
C GLU A 75 -12.71 -1.49 2.60
N ALA A 76 -11.53 -1.50 1.96
CA ALA A 76 -10.71 -0.30 1.83
C ALA A 76 -11.46 0.79 1.08
N ARG A 77 -12.12 0.42 -0.01
CA ARG A 77 -12.91 1.36 -0.80
C ARG A 77 -14.04 1.96 0.03
N ARG A 78 -14.76 1.13 0.77
CA ARG A 78 -15.87 1.58 1.60
C ARG A 78 -15.42 2.52 2.71
N ARG A 79 -14.23 2.34 3.21
CA ARG A 79 -13.68 3.18 4.28
C ARG A 79 -12.94 4.41 3.77
N GLY A 80 -12.99 4.64 2.47
CA GLY A 80 -12.48 5.88 1.88
C GLY A 80 -11.04 5.86 1.42
N VAL A 81 -10.40 4.69 1.41
CA VAL A 81 -9.05 4.57 0.87
C VAL A 81 -9.10 4.83 -0.63
N ASP A 82 -8.20 5.67 -1.13
CA ASP A 82 -8.08 5.91 -2.57
C ASP A 82 -7.42 4.68 -3.19
N LEU A 83 -8.17 3.96 -4.01
CA LEU A 83 -7.68 2.71 -4.61
C LEU A 83 -6.49 2.92 -5.55
N LYS A 84 -6.25 4.14 -6.00
CA LYS A 84 -5.06 4.45 -6.80
C LYS A 84 -3.79 4.39 -5.96
N ARG A 85 -3.91 4.26 -4.64
CA ARG A 85 -2.79 4.18 -3.73
C ARG A 85 -2.62 2.76 -3.17
N VAL A 86 -3.34 1.79 -3.75
CA VAL A 86 -3.30 0.40 -3.31
C VAL A 86 -2.48 -0.43 -4.27
N ILE A 87 -1.50 -1.15 -3.75
CA ILE A 87 -0.73 -2.11 -4.51
C ILE A 87 -1.03 -3.48 -3.93
N ILE A 88 -1.48 -4.40 -4.77
CA ILE A 88 -1.75 -5.77 -4.39
C ILE A 88 -0.52 -6.60 -4.73
N ARG A 89 -0.05 -7.40 -3.78
CA ARG A 89 1.09 -8.28 -3.97
C ARG A 89 0.62 -9.71 -3.93
N SER A 90 1.02 -10.50 -4.89
CA SER A 90 0.57 -11.88 -5.00
C SER A 90 1.69 -12.79 -5.47
N ALA A 91 1.67 -14.06 -5.03
CA ALA A 91 2.55 -15.08 -5.55
C ALA A 91 2.01 -15.67 -6.85
N ARG A 92 0.77 -15.31 -7.23
CA ARG A 92 0.16 -15.80 -8.46
C ARG A 92 0.51 -14.88 -9.62
N HIS A 93 0.16 -15.27 -10.82
CA HIS A 93 0.41 -14.45 -11.99
C HIS A 93 -0.36 -13.12 -11.88
N ALA A 94 0.37 -12.03 -11.97
CA ALA A 94 -0.19 -10.70 -11.82
C ALA A 94 -1.26 -10.40 -12.87
N ASP A 95 -1.13 -10.97 -14.06
CA ASP A 95 -2.06 -10.72 -15.16
C ASP A 95 -3.49 -11.14 -14.84
N GLU A 96 -3.66 -12.29 -14.20
CA GLU A 96 -4.98 -12.77 -13.82
C GLU A 96 -5.67 -11.83 -12.83
N LEU A 97 -4.90 -11.32 -11.88
CA LEU A 97 -5.44 -10.41 -10.88
C LEU A 97 -5.66 -9.03 -11.47
N HIS A 98 -4.84 -8.62 -12.41
CA HIS A 98 -4.99 -7.34 -13.06
C HIS A 98 -6.33 -7.29 -13.82
N GLU A 99 -6.67 -8.34 -14.54
CA GLU A 99 -7.95 -8.41 -15.24
C GLU A 99 -9.10 -8.33 -14.24
N ARG A 100 -8.99 -9.02 -13.11
CA ARG A 100 -10.03 -9.08 -12.10
C ARG A 100 -10.29 -7.71 -11.47
N PHE A 101 -9.26 -6.87 -11.35
CA PHE A 101 -9.38 -5.57 -10.75
C PHE A 101 -9.41 -4.41 -11.74
N ASP A 102 -9.35 -4.72 -13.02
CA ASP A 102 -9.41 -3.70 -14.04
C ASP A 102 -10.76 -2.99 -13.92
N GLY A 103 -10.75 -1.69 -13.92
CA GLY A 103 -11.96 -0.89 -13.75
C GLY A 103 -12.39 -0.68 -12.30
N ARG A 104 -11.72 -1.31 -11.33
CA ARG A 104 -12.04 -1.11 -9.92
C ARG A 104 -11.19 -0.01 -9.28
N GLY A 105 -10.26 0.56 -10.03
CA GLY A 105 -9.48 1.69 -9.57
C GLY A 105 -8.22 1.35 -8.80
N CYS A 106 -7.92 0.08 -8.57
CA CYS A 106 -6.67 -0.30 -7.92
C CYS A 106 -5.49 0.04 -8.82
N LEU A 107 -4.45 0.57 -8.24
CA LEU A 107 -3.32 1.06 -9.01
C LEU A 107 -2.59 -0.05 -9.72
N CYS A 108 -2.27 -1.11 -9.02
CA CYS A 108 -1.51 -2.17 -9.66
C CYS A 108 -1.51 -3.46 -8.86
N VAL A 109 -1.20 -4.55 -9.54
CA VAL A 109 -0.98 -5.85 -8.95
C VAL A 109 0.44 -6.26 -9.28
N ILE A 110 1.23 -6.60 -8.26
CA ILE A 110 2.63 -6.95 -8.41
C ILE A 110 2.83 -8.41 -8.03
N GLU A 111 3.53 -9.16 -8.90
CA GLU A 111 3.88 -10.52 -8.61
C GLU A 111 5.13 -10.55 -7.74
N LYS A 112 5.10 -11.35 -6.67
CA LYS A 112 6.20 -11.45 -5.73
C LYS A 112 7.36 -12.23 -6.35
N GLY A 113 8.57 -11.84 -6.00
CA GLY A 113 9.76 -12.66 -6.27
C GLY A 113 10.47 -12.47 -7.60
N GLU A 114 9.89 -11.78 -8.55
CA GLU A 114 10.53 -11.55 -9.82
C GLU A 114 11.37 -10.27 -9.78
N ALA A 115 12.62 -10.33 -10.23
CA ALA A 115 13.50 -9.16 -10.18
C ALA A 115 12.95 -7.98 -10.97
N GLU A 116 12.37 -8.25 -12.13
CA GLU A 116 11.78 -7.20 -12.95
C GLU A 116 10.57 -6.60 -12.30
N GLN A 117 9.77 -7.42 -11.62
CA GLN A 117 8.61 -6.95 -10.86
C GLN A 117 9.07 -6.13 -9.67
N GLN A 118 10.22 -6.44 -9.07
CA GLN A 118 10.74 -5.64 -7.97
C GLN A 118 11.13 -4.24 -8.42
N ALA A 119 11.75 -4.09 -9.59
CA ALA A 119 12.09 -2.79 -10.14
C ALA A 119 10.82 -1.97 -10.42
N ALA A 120 9.82 -2.60 -11.02
CA ALA A 120 8.55 -1.96 -11.28
C ALA A 120 7.86 -1.56 -9.98
N PHE A 121 7.89 -2.43 -8.98
CA PHE A 121 7.32 -2.18 -7.67
C PHE A 121 7.93 -0.91 -7.04
N LEU A 122 9.25 -0.79 -7.06
CA LEU A 122 9.92 0.37 -6.48
C LEU A 122 9.57 1.67 -7.23
N MET A 123 9.44 1.61 -8.54
CA MET A 123 9.04 2.76 -9.33
C MET A 123 7.61 3.20 -8.99
N ILE A 124 6.71 2.26 -8.82
CA ILE A 124 5.32 2.54 -8.47
C ILE A 124 5.24 3.11 -7.06
N LEU A 125 6.00 2.55 -6.11
CA LEU A 125 6.09 3.08 -4.76
C LEU A 125 6.54 4.53 -4.78
N ASP A 126 7.59 4.83 -5.53
CA ASP A 126 8.12 6.19 -5.62
C ASP A 126 7.04 7.16 -6.11
N GLY A 127 6.30 6.75 -7.11
CA GLY A 127 5.22 7.57 -7.67
C GLY A 127 4.10 7.84 -6.66
N ILE A 128 3.67 6.80 -5.95
CA ILE A 128 2.60 6.93 -4.96
C ILE A 128 3.06 7.81 -3.78
N VAL A 129 4.24 7.55 -3.26
CA VAL A 129 4.76 8.30 -2.12
C VAL A 129 4.93 9.77 -2.48
N LYS A 130 5.42 10.05 -3.67
CA LYS A 130 5.58 11.42 -4.15
C LYS A 130 4.23 12.11 -4.25
N ARG A 131 3.25 11.50 -4.90
CA ARG A 131 1.92 12.10 -5.06
C ARG A 131 1.19 12.25 -3.73
N SER A 132 1.29 11.25 -2.86
CA SER A 132 0.66 11.29 -1.55
C SER A 132 1.29 12.36 -0.66
N GLY A 133 2.60 12.52 -0.75
CA GLY A 133 3.29 13.58 -0.03
C GLY A 133 2.86 14.96 -0.50
N GLN A 134 2.72 15.14 -1.81
CA GLN A 134 2.27 16.39 -2.39
C GLN A 134 0.82 16.67 -1.98
N ALA A 135 -0.04 15.67 -2.01
CA ALA A 135 -1.43 15.82 -1.60
C ALA A 135 -1.54 16.18 -0.12
N ALA A 136 -0.74 15.55 0.73
CA ALA A 136 -0.74 15.85 2.14
C ALA A 136 -0.27 17.28 2.41
N ALA A 137 0.72 17.75 1.68
CA ALA A 137 1.21 19.10 1.81
C ALA A 137 0.21 20.14 1.29
N ALA A 138 -0.45 19.82 0.16
CA ALA A 138 -1.41 20.73 -0.45
C ALA A 138 -2.76 20.72 0.27
N GLY A 139 -3.11 19.63 0.86
CA GLY A 139 -4.40 19.44 1.50
C GLY A 139 -4.54 20.04 2.85
N LYS A 140 -3.58 20.89 3.29
CA LYS A 140 -3.70 21.42 4.52
C LYS A 140 -4.45 22.54 4.52
N THR A 141 -5.34 22.77 3.96
CA THR A 141 -6.17 23.95 4.01
C THR A 141 -7.26 23.80 5.02
#